data_f93aa1dceca7821abc3af021548a46f5
#
_entry.id   f93aa1dceca7821abc3af021548a46f5
#
_cell.length_a   1.000
_cell.length_b   1.000
_cell.length_c   1.000
_cell.angle_alpha   90.00
_cell.angle_beta   90.00
_cell.angle_gamma   90.00
#
_symmetry.space_group_name_H-M   'P 1'
#
loop_
_entity.id
_entity.type
_entity.pdbx_description
1 polymer ?
#
loop_
_entity_poly.entity_id
_entity_poly.type
_entity_poly.pdbx_seq_one_letter_code
_entity_poly.pdbx_strand_id
1 'polypeptide(L)'
;DKKNGKEDYFDKVGTTFYETQRRLFGDVSNYYAVDPFHEGGTLPEGFSIVEIYRTVQKKMIDFDEDAVWVMQQWQGGIDEQKLSGLYKKDQALVLDLQSDLRSQASPMENKGVPWVWNMLHNFGGRMGMDGVPEVLAGAIPEAYNNSKYMKGIGITPEAIDNSPIVYELLF
;
A
#
# COMPACT_ATOMS: atom_id res chain seq x y z
N ASP A 1 -22.09 4.93 12.63
CA ASP A 1 -22.08 6.19 13.39
C ASP A 1 -22.81 6.01 14.72
N LYS A 2 -22.03 5.72 15.80
CA LYS A 2 -22.58 5.52 17.16
C LYS A 2 -23.25 6.76 17.75
N LYS A 3 -23.04 7.96 17.19
CA LYS A 3 -23.62 9.21 17.66
C LYS A 3 -25.12 9.35 17.35
N ASN A 4 -25.63 8.62 16.38
CA ASN A 4 -27.02 8.76 15.91
C ASN A 4 -27.84 7.48 16.02
N GLY A 5 -27.39 6.47 16.77
CA GLY A 5 -28.12 5.20 16.92
C GLY A 5 -28.21 4.38 15.61
N LYS A 6 -27.44 4.75 14.59
CA LYS A 6 -27.32 3.98 13.36
C LYS A 6 -26.33 2.85 13.56
N GLU A 7 -26.69 1.69 13.09
CA GLU A 7 -25.81 0.50 13.07
C GLU A 7 -24.49 0.83 12.37
N ASP A 8 -23.37 0.39 12.93
CA ASP A 8 -22.06 0.56 12.30
C ASP A 8 -21.92 -0.43 11.15
N TYR A 9 -22.37 -0.01 9.97
CA TYR A 9 -22.32 -0.85 8.77
C TYR A 9 -20.90 -1.21 8.37
N PHE A 10 -19.91 -0.36 8.64
CA PHE A 10 -18.52 -0.66 8.33
C PHE A 10 -18.04 -1.85 9.16
N ASP A 11 -18.32 -1.86 10.45
CA ASP A 11 -17.95 -2.97 11.33
C ASP A 11 -18.61 -4.28 10.91
N LYS A 12 -19.93 -4.23 10.64
CA LYS A 12 -20.70 -5.41 10.22
C LYS A 12 -20.21 -5.98 8.87
N VAL A 13 -20.03 -5.11 7.88
CA VAL A 13 -19.58 -5.52 6.54
C VAL A 13 -18.15 -6.05 6.61
N GLY A 14 -17.25 -5.38 7.31
CA GLY A 14 -15.87 -5.82 7.49
C GLY A 14 -15.77 -7.18 8.20
N THR A 15 -16.54 -7.38 9.29
CA THR A 15 -16.61 -8.66 9.97
C THR A 15 -17.09 -9.77 9.03
N THR A 16 -18.22 -9.55 8.34
CA THR A 16 -18.78 -10.54 7.41
C THR A 16 -17.80 -10.86 6.28
N PHE A 17 -17.09 -9.87 5.76
CA PHE A 17 -16.10 -10.05 4.70
C PHE A 17 -14.95 -10.97 5.17
N TYR A 18 -14.30 -10.61 6.26
CA TYR A 18 -13.14 -11.36 6.76
C TYR A 18 -13.52 -12.78 7.24
N GLU A 19 -14.64 -12.94 7.94
CA GLU A 19 -15.14 -14.27 8.34
C GLU A 19 -15.46 -15.15 7.13
N THR A 20 -16.03 -14.56 6.07
CA THR A 20 -16.32 -15.29 4.83
C THR A 20 -15.03 -15.69 4.12
N GLN A 21 -14.05 -14.80 4.04
CA GLN A 21 -12.75 -15.10 3.48
C GLN A 21 -12.07 -16.26 4.22
N ARG A 22 -12.02 -16.20 5.56
CA ARG A 22 -11.45 -17.27 6.39
C ARG A 22 -12.19 -18.60 6.19
N ARG A 23 -13.52 -18.56 6.15
CA ARG A 23 -14.35 -19.75 5.92
C ARG A 23 -14.13 -20.40 4.56
N LEU A 24 -13.88 -19.59 3.50
CA LEU A 24 -13.71 -20.10 2.13
C LEU A 24 -12.28 -20.56 1.84
N PHE A 25 -11.28 -19.88 2.38
CA PHE A 25 -9.88 -20.03 2.01
C PHE A 25 -8.98 -20.48 3.17
N GLY A 26 -9.47 -20.43 4.41
CA GLY A 26 -8.66 -20.65 5.60
C GLY A 26 -7.78 -19.47 5.96
N ASP A 27 -6.84 -19.67 6.88
CA ASP A 27 -5.86 -18.69 7.30
C ASP A 27 -4.63 -18.76 6.37
N VAL A 28 -4.75 -18.20 5.18
CA VAL A 28 -3.75 -18.33 4.11
C VAL A 28 -2.79 -17.14 4.00
N SER A 29 -3.09 -16.00 4.64
CA SER A 29 -2.30 -14.78 4.56
C SER A 29 -2.64 -13.85 5.71
N ASN A 30 -1.61 -13.14 6.22
CA ASN A 30 -1.74 -12.02 7.16
C ASN A 30 -1.63 -10.66 6.43
N TYR A 31 -1.53 -10.63 5.11
CA TYR A 31 -1.45 -9.41 4.31
C TYR A 31 -2.80 -9.09 3.69
N TYR A 32 -3.30 -7.89 3.99
CA TYR A 32 -4.61 -7.42 3.56
C TYR A 32 -4.47 -6.11 2.80
N ALA A 33 -5.05 -6.03 1.60
CA ALA A 33 -5.05 -4.83 0.78
C ALA A 33 -6.43 -4.16 0.81
N VAL A 34 -6.46 -2.89 1.17
CA VAL A 34 -7.63 -2.00 1.07
C VAL A 34 -7.14 -0.63 0.65
N ASP A 35 -7.77 -0.05 -0.34
CA ASP A 35 -7.55 1.33 -0.74
C ASP A 35 -8.84 2.15 -0.50
N PRO A 36 -8.94 2.90 0.61
CA PRO A 36 -10.13 3.66 0.94
C PRO A 36 -10.40 4.84 0.01
N PHE A 37 -9.37 5.35 -0.66
CA PHE A 37 -9.43 6.56 -1.50
C PHE A 37 -8.56 6.41 -2.74
N HIS A 38 -9.02 5.57 -3.66
CA HIS A 38 -8.34 5.37 -4.92
C HIS A 38 -8.56 6.54 -5.89
N GLU A 39 -7.50 6.99 -6.53
CA GLU A 39 -7.51 7.99 -7.63
C GLU A 39 -8.35 9.25 -7.36
N GLY A 40 -8.22 9.83 -6.19
CA GLY A 40 -8.81 11.14 -5.91
C GLY A 40 -10.23 11.11 -5.36
N GLY A 41 -10.61 10.03 -4.71
CA GLY A 41 -11.85 9.99 -3.93
C GLY A 41 -11.94 11.15 -2.93
N THR A 42 -13.10 11.80 -2.87
CA THR A 42 -13.33 12.95 -1.99
C THR A 42 -13.81 12.48 -0.62
N LEU A 43 -13.18 13.00 0.42
CA LEU A 43 -13.63 12.76 1.78
C LEU A 43 -14.99 13.45 2.03
N PRO A 44 -16.04 12.72 2.46
CA PRO A 44 -17.31 13.35 2.79
C PRO A 44 -17.17 14.34 3.94
N GLU A 45 -18.01 15.37 3.95
CA GLU A 45 -18.03 16.38 5.01
C GLU A 45 -18.22 15.74 6.40
N GLY A 46 -17.46 16.21 7.38
CA GLY A 46 -17.52 15.70 8.76
C GLY A 46 -16.72 14.43 9.03
N PHE A 47 -16.05 13.87 8.02
CA PHE A 47 -15.15 12.71 8.22
C PHE A 47 -13.69 13.15 8.38
N SER A 48 -12.97 12.43 9.22
CA SER A 48 -11.52 12.60 9.41
C SER A 48 -10.77 11.49 8.70
N ILE A 49 -9.85 11.85 7.81
CA ILE A 49 -8.99 10.88 7.12
C ILE A 49 -8.15 10.06 8.12
N VAL A 50 -7.69 10.68 9.18
CA VAL A 50 -6.92 10.03 10.26
C VAL A 50 -7.75 8.94 10.95
N GLU A 51 -9.00 9.25 11.27
CA GLU A 51 -9.90 8.29 11.90
C GLU A 51 -10.31 7.15 10.96
N ILE A 52 -10.43 7.42 9.66
CA ILE A 52 -10.72 6.37 8.67
C ILE A 52 -9.56 5.38 8.60
N TYR A 53 -8.33 5.85 8.48
CA TYR A 53 -7.14 4.98 8.44
C TYR A 53 -6.99 4.16 9.73
N ARG A 54 -7.24 4.79 10.87
CA ARG A 54 -7.25 4.10 12.18
C ARG A 54 -8.30 2.99 12.24
N THR A 55 -9.51 3.30 11.81
CA THR A 55 -10.65 2.37 11.85
C THR A 55 -10.42 1.18 10.93
N VAL A 56 -9.93 1.44 9.70
CA VAL A 56 -9.64 0.37 8.73
C VAL A 56 -8.57 -0.58 9.28
N GLN A 57 -7.42 -0.05 9.70
CA GLN A 57 -6.34 -0.90 10.21
C GLN A 57 -6.75 -1.63 11.49
N LYS A 58 -7.44 -0.93 12.41
CA LYS A 58 -7.92 -1.57 13.63
C LYS A 58 -8.85 -2.74 13.34
N LYS A 59 -9.73 -2.62 12.35
CA LYS A 59 -10.61 -3.72 11.94
C LYS A 59 -9.85 -4.93 11.41
N MET A 60 -8.77 -4.72 10.67
CA MET A 60 -7.89 -5.81 10.22
C MET A 60 -7.24 -6.52 11.41
N ILE A 61 -6.66 -5.74 12.34
CA ILE A 61 -5.97 -6.26 13.52
C ILE A 61 -6.93 -6.95 14.50
N ASP A 62 -8.16 -6.46 14.65
CA ASP A 62 -9.17 -7.11 15.49
C ASP A 62 -9.61 -8.46 14.92
N PHE A 63 -9.50 -8.66 13.60
CA PHE A 63 -9.75 -9.94 12.94
C PHE A 63 -8.55 -10.88 12.97
N ASP A 64 -7.35 -10.34 12.75
CA ASP A 64 -6.08 -11.04 12.68
C ASP A 64 -5.01 -10.18 13.36
N GLU A 65 -4.51 -10.62 14.51
CA GLU A 65 -3.56 -9.84 15.32
C GLU A 65 -2.22 -9.58 14.61
N ASP A 66 -1.87 -10.43 13.65
CA ASP A 66 -0.68 -10.33 12.80
C ASP A 66 -0.95 -9.62 11.47
N ALA A 67 -2.15 -9.05 11.28
CA ALA A 67 -2.52 -8.38 10.05
C ALA A 67 -1.55 -7.27 9.67
N VAL A 68 -1.10 -7.28 8.43
CA VAL A 68 -0.33 -6.21 7.79
C VAL A 68 -1.18 -5.55 6.71
N TRP A 69 -1.47 -4.27 6.87
CA TRP A 69 -2.19 -3.52 5.85
C TRP A 69 -1.26 -3.13 4.71
N VAL A 70 -1.48 -3.72 3.53
CA VAL A 70 -0.75 -3.36 2.30
C VAL A 70 -1.47 -2.20 1.62
N MET A 71 -0.78 -1.09 1.46
CA MET A 71 -1.26 0.13 0.83
C MET A 71 -0.46 0.43 -0.44
N GLN A 72 -1.09 1.12 -1.39
CA GLN A 72 -0.46 1.54 -2.64
C GLN A 72 -0.20 3.05 -2.62
N GLN A 73 1.07 3.44 -2.78
CA GLN A 73 1.46 4.81 -3.04
C GLN A 73 1.40 5.07 -4.54
N TRP A 74 0.34 5.74 -4.94
CA TRP A 74 0.05 6.09 -6.32
C TRP A 74 -0.27 7.57 -6.41
N GLN A 75 0.42 8.31 -7.28
CA GLN A 75 0.19 9.73 -7.53
C GLN A 75 0.09 10.63 -6.27
N GLY A 76 0.87 10.34 -5.24
CA GLY A 76 0.81 11.07 -3.97
C GLY A 76 -0.37 10.69 -3.08
N GLY A 77 -1.01 9.56 -3.35
CA GLY A 77 -2.19 9.09 -2.60
C GLY A 77 -1.94 8.84 -1.11
N ILE A 78 -0.71 8.49 -0.72
CA ILE A 78 -0.33 8.28 0.69
C ILE A 78 0.50 9.47 1.17
N ASP A 79 -0.02 10.20 2.15
CA ASP A 79 0.63 11.35 2.77
C ASP A 79 0.83 11.14 4.28
N GLU A 80 1.53 12.08 4.92
CA GLU A 80 1.82 11.99 6.36
C GLU A 80 0.56 12.06 7.23
N GLN A 81 -0.51 12.74 6.76
CA GLN A 81 -1.76 12.84 7.49
C GLN A 81 -2.46 11.47 7.55
N LYS A 82 -2.54 10.77 6.43
CA LYS A 82 -3.08 9.40 6.34
C LYS A 82 -2.28 8.44 7.21
N LEU A 83 -0.95 8.46 7.10
CA LEU A 83 -0.06 7.62 7.90
C LEU A 83 -0.12 7.93 9.41
N SER A 84 -0.49 9.14 9.79
CA SER A 84 -0.71 9.49 11.21
C SER A 84 -1.95 8.81 11.81
N GLY A 85 -2.85 8.32 10.97
CA GLY A 85 -4.00 7.54 11.38
C GLY A 85 -3.69 6.09 11.75
N LEU A 86 -2.56 5.55 11.33
CA LEU A 86 -2.21 4.16 11.59
C LEU A 86 -2.16 3.86 13.09
N TYR A 87 -2.84 2.79 13.49
CA TYR A 87 -2.86 2.28 14.86
C TYR A 87 -1.52 1.61 15.23
N LYS A 88 -0.99 0.79 14.32
CA LYS A 88 0.33 0.16 14.41
C LYS A 88 1.09 0.37 13.10
N LYS A 89 2.13 1.15 13.13
CA LYS A 89 2.90 1.51 11.92
C LYS A 89 3.70 0.34 11.36
N ASP A 90 4.19 -0.53 12.21
CA ASP A 90 4.92 -1.75 11.88
C ASP A 90 4.03 -2.84 11.26
N GLN A 91 2.71 -2.72 11.43
CA GLN A 91 1.70 -3.54 10.75
C GLN A 91 1.08 -2.84 9.53
N ALA A 92 1.88 -2.03 8.85
CA ALA A 92 1.56 -1.44 7.55
C ALA A 92 2.75 -1.62 6.60
N LEU A 93 2.46 -1.80 5.32
CA LEU A 93 3.45 -1.90 4.26
C LEU A 93 2.96 -1.09 3.06
N VAL A 94 3.72 -0.07 2.69
CA VAL A 94 3.36 0.79 1.56
C VAL A 94 4.17 0.40 0.33
N LEU A 95 3.50 0.06 -0.75
CA LEU A 95 4.11 -0.19 -2.05
C LEU A 95 4.25 1.14 -2.79
N ASP A 96 5.46 1.64 -2.95
CA ASP A 96 5.75 2.86 -3.73
C ASP A 96 5.82 2.49 -5.22
N LEU A 97 4.64 2.51 -5.88
CA LEU A 97 4.41 1.80 -7.16
C LEU A 97 5.27 2.27 -8.32
N GLN A 98 5.73 3.51 -8.32
CA GLN A 98 6.46 4.14 -9.43
C GLN A 98 7.85 4.60 -9.01
N SER A 99 8.53 3.89 -8.14
CA SER A 99 9.85 4.29 -7.66
C SER A 99 10.91 4.37 -8.78
N ASP A 100 10.72 3.61 -9.85
CA ASP A 100 11.55 3.64 -11.07
C ASP A 100 11.45 4.96 -11.84
N LEU A 101 10.31 5.63 -11.77
CA LEU A 101 10.09 6.93 -12.38
C LEU A 101 10.30 8.06 -11.37
N ARG A 102 9.70 7.95 -10.21
CA ARG A 102 9.74 8.93 -9.14
C ARG A 102 9.34 8.30 -7.81
N SER A 103 10.30 8.04 -6.96
CA SER A 103 10.00 7.58 -5.61
C SER A 103 9.24 8.63 -4.80
N GLN A 104 8.23 8.18 -4.07
CA GLN A 104 7.39 8.96 -3.18
C GLN A 104 7.51 8.46 -1.74
N ALA A 105 8.67 7.95 -1.35
CA ALA A 105 8.92 7.32 -0.07
C ALA A 105 8.97 8.29 1.13
N SER A 106 9.09 9.61 0.89
CA SER A 106 9.28 10.60 1.97
C SER A 106 8.23 10.54 3.08
N PRO A 107 6.93 10.41 2.84
CA PRO A 107 5.94 10.29 3.91
C PRO A 107 6.17 9.05 4.79
N MET A 108 6.55 7.91 4.19
CA MET A 108 6.84 6.67 4.90
C MET A 108 8.06 6.79 5.79
N GLU A 109 9.15 7.33 5.24
CA GLU A 109 10.39 7.60 6.00
C GLU A 109 10.15 8.55 7.18
N ASN A 110 9.43 9.68 6.96
CA ASN A 110 9.12 10.66 7.99
C ASN A 110 8.23 10.10 9.10
N LYS A 111 7.33 9.19 8.78
CA LYS A 111 6.38 8.59 9.75
C LYS A 111 6.86 7.28 10.34
N GLY A 112 7.94 6.71 9.83
CA GLY A 112 8.45 5.43 10.31
C GLY A 112 7.57 4.26 9.92
N VAL A 113 7.09 4.24 8.68
CA VAL A 113 6.22 3.20 8.14
C VAL A 113 7.00 2.35 7.14
N PRO A 114 6.97 1.02 7.25
CA PRO A 114 7.59 0.12 6.28
C PRO A 114 7.09 0.37 4.86
N TRP A 115 8.01 0.32 3.89
CA TRP A 115 7.68 0.49 2.49
C TRP A 115 8.54 -0.37 1.57
N VAL A 116 8.08 -0.56 0.33
CA VAL A 116 8.76 -1.34 -0.71
C VAL A 116 8.97 -0.47 -1.93
N TRP A 117 10.18 -0.48 -2.45
CA TRP A 117 10.54 0.14 -3.71
C TRP A 117 9.97 -0.70 -4.86
N ASN A 118 8.96 -0.20 -5.57
CA ASN A 118 8.33 -0.95 -6.65
C ASN A 118 8.59 -0.31 -8.01
N MET A 119 8.87 -1.17 -8.97
CA MET A 119 8.91 -0.82 -10.38
C MET A 119 7.55 -1.08 -11.01
N LEU A 120 6.95 -0.06 -11.62
CA LEU A 120 5.73 -0.23 -12.42
C LEU A 120 6.05 -0.78 -13.80
N HIS A 121 7.10 -0.29 -14.43
CA HIS A 121 7.64 -0.68 -15.72
C HIS A 121 6.63 -0.57 -16.87
N ASN A 122 5.61 -1.40 -16.88
CA ASN A 122 4.58 -1.40 -17.93
C ASN A 122 3.31 -0.72 -17.40
N PHE A 123 3.01 0.46 -17.94
CA PHE A 123 1.86 1.26 -17.59
C PHE A 123 0.88 1.33 -18.77
N GLY A 124 -0.34 0.87 -18.54
CA GLY A 124 -1.40 0.93 -19.53
C GLY A 124 -1.11 0.15 -20.84
N GLY A 125 -0.41 -0.98 -20.74
CA GLY A 125 -0.08 -1.82 -21.88
C GLY A 125 0.97 -1.23 -22.82
N ARG A 126 1.71 -0.23 -22.39
CA ARG A 126 2.85 0.29 -23.16
C ARG A 126 3.93 -0.77 -23.18
N MET A 127 4.11 -1.34 -24.35
CA MET A 127 5.17 -2.28 -24.64
C MET A 127 6.39 -1.53 -25.16
N GLY A 128 7.54 -2.00 -24.83
CA GLY A 128 8.77 -1.50 -25.36
C GLY A 128 9.92 -1.65 -24.37
N MET A 129 11.01 -0.99 -24.67
CA MET A 129 12.17 -0.90 -23.77
C MET A 129 11.93 0.21 -22.73
N ASP A 130 10.72 0.26 -22.17
CA ASP A 130 10.45 1.07 -21.02
C ASP A 130 11.22 0.46 -19.83
N GLY A 131 11.87 1.27 -19.12
CA GLY A 131 12.84 0.93 -18.09
C GLY A 131 14.10 1.75 -18.34
N VAL A 132 14.60 2.35 -17.30
CA VAL A 132 15.83 3.10 -17.36
C VAL A 132 16.88 2.29 -16.59
N PRO A 133 17.70 1.48 -17.27
CA PRO A 133 18.66 0.58 -16.63
C PRO A 133 19.57 1.29 -15.64
N GLU A 134 19.97 2.51 -15.96
CA GLU A 134 20.80 3.35 -15.08
C GLU A 134 20.08 3.71 -13.78
N VAL A 135 18.75 3.94 -13.83
CA VAL A 135 17.93 4.19 -12.63
C VAL A 135 17.84 2.92 -11.80
N LEU A 136 17.57 1.78 -12.43
CA LEU A 136 17.47 0.50 -11.70
C LEU A 136 18.80 0.14 -11.01
N ALA A 137 19.91 0.27 -11.72
CA ALA A 137 21.23 -0.05 -11.19
C ALA A 137 21.69 0.89 -10.05
N GLY A 138 21.22 2.14 -10.05
CA GLY A 138 21.64 3.18 -9.10
C GLY A 138 20.64 3.48 -8.00
N ALA A 139 19.37 3.66 -8.33
CA ALA A 139 18.34 4.17 -7.41
C ALA A 139 17.98 3.16 -6.29
N ILE A 140 18.02 1.86 -6.57
CA ILE A 140 17.71 0.84 -5.56
C ILE A 140 18.77 0.77 -4.47
N PRO A 141 20.08 0.62 -4.78
CA PRO A 141 21.13 0.70 -3.77
C PRO A 141 21.13 2.02 -3.01
N GLU A 142 20.89 3.14 -3.69
CA GLU A 142 20.78 4.46 -3.07
C GLU A 142 19.60 4.52 -2.09
N ALA A 143 18.41 4.09 -2.50
CA ALA A 143 17.23 4.04 -1.65
C ALA A 143 17.46 3.16 -0.43
N TYR A 144 18.04 1.97 -0.61
CA TYR A 144 18.33 1.05 0.48
C TYR A 144 19.31 1.64 1.50
N ASN A 145 20.40 2.25 1.03
CA ASN A 145 21.42 2.81 1.90
C ASN A 145 20.94 4.05 2.68
N ASN A 146 19.99 4.79 2.14
CA ASN A 146 19.45 6.03 2.74
C ASN A 146 18.15 5.82 3.52
N SER A 147 17.51 4.67 3.40
CA SER A 147 16.25 4.36 4.07
C SER A 147 16.46 3.60 5.37
N LYS A 148 15.59 3.91 6.35
CA LYS A 148 15.45 3.13 7.57
C LYS A 148 14.27 2.15 7.53
N TYR A 149 13.32 2.41 6.64
CA TYR A 149 12.03 1.72 6.62
C TYR A 149 11.75 0.96 5.33
N MET A 150 12.62 1.05 4.33
CA MET A 150 12.54 0.20 3.14
C MET A 150 12.74 -1.28 3.53
N LYS A 151 11.84 -2.15 3.05
CA LYS A 151 11.82 -3.59 3.38
C LYS A 151 12.19 -4.47 2.21
N GLY A 152 12.25 -3.93 1.01
CA GLY A 152 12.60 -4.70 -0.17
C GLY A 152 12.23 -3.99 -1.46
N ILE A 153 12.29 -4.76 -2.52
CA ILE A 153 11.92 -4.35 -3.88
C ILE A 153 10.78 -5.20 -4.39
N GLY A 154 10.02 -4.67 -5.33
CA GLY A 154 8.88 -5.35 -5.93
C GLY A 154 8.59 -4.88 -7.34
N ILE A 155 7.65 -5.56 -7.96
CA ILE A 155 7.14 -5.24 -9.29
C ILE A 155 5.62 -5.18 -9.25
N THR A 156 5.06 -4.22 -9.98
CA THR A 156 3.61 -3.99 -10.07
C THR A 156 3.20 -3.75 -11.52
N PRO A 157 3.43 -4.72 -12.43
CA PRO A 157 3.15 -4.55 -13.85
C PRO A 157 1.64 -4.51 -14.09
N GLU A 158 1.20 -3.59 -14.96
CA GLU A 158 -0.22 -3.49 -15.34
C GLU A 158 -0.62 -4.38 -16.53
N ALA A 159 0.33 -4.94 -17.25
CA ALA A 159 0.08 -5.76 -18.43
C ALA A 159 0.97 -7.01 -18.43
N ILE A 160 0.62 -7.96 -19.33
CA ILE A 160 1.32 -9.25 -19.45
C ILE A 160 2.64 -9.13 -20.20
N ASP A 161 2.73 -8.18 -21.13
CA ASP A 161 3.92 -8.00 -21.96
C ASP A 161 4.94 -7.14 -21.26
N ASN A 162 5.97 -7.77 -20.73
CA ASN A 162 7.02 -7.14 -19.94
C ASN A 162 8.39 -7.49 -20.51
N SER A 163 9.40 -6.64 -20.26
CA SER A 163 10.77 -6.89 -20.68
C SER A 163 11.52 -7.75 -19.66
N PRO A 164 11.87 -9.02 -19.96
CA PRO A 164 12.61 -9.86 -19.04
C PRO A 164 13.97 -9.27 -18.62
N ILE A 165 14.62 -8.56 -19.53
CA ILE A 165 15.93 -7.93 -19.27
C ILE A 165 15.83 -6.89 -18.15
N VAL A 166 14.75 -6.10 -18.14
CA VAL A 166 14.53 -5.09 -17.12
C VAL A 166 14.28 -5.73 -15.75
N TYR A 167 13.55 -6.83 -15.73
CA TYR A 167 13.30 -7.59 -14.49
C TYR A 167 14.55 -8.31 -13.97
N GLU A 168 15.37 -8.88 -14.86
CA GLU A 168 16.65 -9.47 -14.46
C GLU A 168 17.62 -8.43 -13.89
N LEU A 169 17.57 -7.19 -14.37
CA LEU A 169 18.37 -6.10 -13.83
C LEU A 169 17.86 -5.62 -12.46
N LEU A 170 16.56 -5.75 -12.21
CA LEU A 170 15.94 -5.33 -10.96
C LEU A 170 16.35 -6.23 -9.77
N PHE A 171 16.50 -7.53 -9.99
CA PHE A 171 16.79 -8.57 -8.98
C PHE A 171 18.21 -9.12 -9.08
#